data_7fc3b58c92acb0f15a42d6cc4ac3ff1e
#
_entry.id   7fc3b58c92acb0f15a42d6cc4ac3ff1e
#
_cell.length_a   1.000
_cell.length_b   1.000
_cell.length_c   1.000
_cell.angle_alpha   90.00
_cell.angle_beta   90.00
_cell.angle_gamma   90.00
#
_symmetry.space_group_name_H-M   'P 1'
#
loop_
_entity.id
_entity.type
_entity.pdbx_description
1 polymer ?
#
loop_
_entity_poly.entity_id
_entity_poly.type
_entity_poly.pdbx_seq_one_letter_code
_entity_poly.pdbx_strand_id
1 'polypeptide(L)'
;MPLNCFSTTSGSNEVTVTIAEHGAVDGAYVTFAGSTAVGGIPAGEINIEHVISSATGDEFKITTASNASSTVSNAGGTDIDAFFQINPGLDTVVPGNGWGAGTWSRGTWGSSSTVLATTDVLRLWSHDNFGEDLILNSRDSDIYYWDKTNGLETRAVSLS
;
A
#
# COMPACT_ATOMS: atom_id res chain seq x y z
N MET A 1 -14.41 -2.04 -1.86
CA MET A 1 -14.58 -1.15 -0.69
C MET A 1 -14.62 -2.01 0.57
N PRO A 2 -13.65 -1.88 1.46
CA PRO A 2 -13.66 -2.62 2.70
C PRO A 2 -14.72 -2.05 3.64
N LEU A 3 -15.64 -2.89 4.08
CA LEU A 3 -16.68 -2.53 5.05
C LEU A 3 -16.16 -2.83 6.46
N ASN A 4 -16.22 -1.85 7.38
CA ASN A 4 -15.89 -2.09 8.79
C ASN A 4 -14.54 -2.79 8.99
N CYS A 5 -13.49 -2.33 8.32
CA CYS A 5 -12.20 -3.01 8.24
C CYS A 5 -11.27 -2.72 9.43
N PHE A 6 -11.63 -1.82 10.35
CA PHE A 6 -10.77 -1.41 11.45
C PHE A 6 -11.06 -2.15 12.74
N SER A 7 -10.00 -2.53 13.44
CA SER A 7 -10.05 -3.09 14.78
C SER A 7 -9.05 -2.38 15.70
N THR A 8 -9.45 -2.10 16.94
CA THR A 8 -8.62 -1.42 17.93
C THR A 8 -8.56 -2.20 19.24
N THR A 9 -7.48 -1.96 19.98
CA THR A 9 -7.32 -2.45 21.37
C THR A 9 -7.25 -1.24 22.30
N SER A 10 -8.06 -1.23 23.35
CA SER A 10 -8.08 -0.15 24.34
C SER A 10 -6.67 0.15 24.88
N GLY A 11 -6.29 1.41 24.90
CA GLY A 11 -4.98 1.88 25.34
C GLY A 11 -3.88 1.85 24.27
N SER A 12 -4.14 1.27 23.07
CA SER A 12 -3.19 1.21 21.96
C SER A 12 -3.51 2.29 20.91
N ASN A 13 -2.48 2.82 20.29
CA ASN A 13 -2.58 3.66 19.08
C ASN A 13 -2.35 2.87 17.79
N GLU A 14 -2.13 1.56 17.88
CA GLU A 14 -2.12 0.68 16.71
C GLU A 14 -3.54 0.28 16.36
N VAL A 15 -3.91 0.47 15.10
CA VAL A 15 -5.17 0.04 14.51
C VAL A 15 -4.89 -1.07 13.51
N THR A 16 -5.52 -2.22 13.71
CA THR A 16 -5.45 -3.32 12.74
C THR A 16 -6.47 -3.08 11.63
N VAL A 17 -6.04 -3.22 10.41
CA VAL A 17 -6.86 -3.07 9.20
C VAL A 17 -6.94 -4.41 8.50
N THR A 18 -8.15 -4.89 8.24
CA THR A 18 -8.41 -6.16 7.56
C THR A 18 -8.97 -5.88 6.16
N ILE A 19 -8.16 -6.13 5.14
CA ILE A 19 -8.54 -6.01 3.73
C ILE A 19 -7.92 -7.20 3.01
N ALA A 20 -8.75 -8.09 2.48
CA ALA A 20 -8.28 -9.29 1.81
C ALA A 20 -7.44 -8.95 0.57
N GLU A 21 -6.35 -9.70 0.39
CA GLU A 21 -5.47 -9.63 -0.80
C GLU A 21 -4.98 -8.21 -1.15
N HIS A 22 -4.74 -7.37 -0.14
CA HIS A 22 -4.37 -5.96 -0.36
C HIS A 22 -3.00 -5.75 -1.03
N GLY A 23 -2.13 -6.76 -1.06
CA GLY A 23 -0.83 -6.70 -1.74
C GLY A 23 0.17 -5.68 -1.20
N ALA A 24 -0.17 -4.95 -0.14
CA ALA A 24 0.73 -3.97 0.47
C ALA A 24 1.80 -4.65 1.32
N VAL A 25 2.95 -3.99 1.46
CA VAL A 25 4.11 -4.46 2.24
C VAL A 25 4.45 -3.45 3.34
N ASP A 26 5.23 -3.90 4.32
CA ASP A 26 5.73 -3.02 5.37
C ASP A 26 6.50 -1.83 4.79
N GLY A 27 6.22 -0.63 5.31
CA GLY A 27 6.78 0.62 4.83
C GLY A 27 6.04 1.25 3.63
N ALA A 28 5.08 0.56 3.02
CA ALA A 28 4.18 1.17 2.03
C ALA A 28 3.22 2.16 2.71
N TYR A 29 2.56 2.97 1.91
CA TYR A 29 1.61 3.97 2.39
C TYR A 29 0.20 3.65 1.94
N VAL A 30 -0.77 3.94 2.80
CA VAL A 30 -2.20 3.87 2.52
C VAL A 30 -2.87 5.16 2.99
N THR A 31 -3.79 5.69 2.21
CA THR A 31 -4.65 6.82 2.59
C THR A 31 -6.07 6.32 2.70
N PHE A 32 -6.73 6.61 3.83
CA PHE A 32 -8.13 6.29 4.00
C PHE A 32 -9.02 7.52 3.80
N ALA A 33 -10.25 7.27 3.33
CA ALA A 33 -11.32 8.25 3.27
C ALA A 33 -12.65 7.58 3.67
N GLY A 34 -13.61 8.38 4.12
CA GLY A 34 -14.96 7.92 4.43
C GLY A 34 -15.11 7.13 5.74
N SER A 35 -14.03 6.90 6.48
CA SER A 35 -14.11 6.24 7.79
C SER A 35 -14.80 7.14 8.82
N THR A 36 -15.56 6.53 9.71
CA THR A 36 -16.04 7.14 10.96
C THR A 36 -15.04 6.95 12.10
N ALA A 37 -15.31 7.52 13.27
CA ALA A 37 -14.48 7.29 14.45
C ALA A 37 -14.47 5.80 14.86
N VAL A 38 -13.31 5.28 15.25
CA VAL A 38 -13.11 3.86 15.60
C VAL A 38 -12.51 3.73 16.99
N GLY A 39 -13.17 3.04 17.89
CA GLY A 39 -12.68 2.79 19.24
C GLY A 39 -12.34 4.06 20.04
N GLY A 40 -12.93 5.21 19.71
CA GLY A 40 -12.63 6.51 20.30
C GLY A 40 -11.52 7.30 19.58
N ILE A 41 -10.88 6.73 18.57
CA ILE A 41 -9.94 7.43 17.68
C ILE A 41 -10.79 8.29 16.71
N PRO A 42 -10.53 9.60 16.58
CA PRO A 42 -11.28 10.47 15.69
C PRO A 42 -11.13 10.06 14.21
N ALA A 43 -12.19 10.23 13.42
CA ALA A 43 -12.18 9.96 11.98
C ALA A 43 -11.06 10.73 11.23
N GLY A 44 -10.77 11.96 11.65
CA GLY A 44 -9.71 12.77 11.06
C GLY A 44 -8.28 12.22 11.26
N GLU A 45 -8.08 11.34 12.26
CA GLU A 45 -6.80 10.65 12.45
C GLU A 45 -6.70 9.36 11.65
N ILE A 46 -7.83 8.82 11.19
CA ILE A 46 -7.90 7.62 10.35
C ILE A 46 -7.88 8.00 8.88
N ASN A 47 -8.65 9.04 8.49
CA ASN A 47 -8.81 9.48 7.10
C ASN A 47 -7.63 10.37 6.64
N ILE A 48 -6.42 9.90 6.86
CA ILE A 48 -5.17 10.50 6.41
C ILE A 48 -4.25 9.42 5.83
N GLU A 49 -3.07 9.82 5.39
CA GLU A 49 -2.03 8.89 4.98
C GLU A 49 -1.35 8.24 6.19
N HIS A 50 -1.18 6.92 6.12
CA HIS A 50 -0.50 6.12 7.13
C HIS A 50 0.59 5.26 6.51
N VAL A 51 1.64 5.01 7.27
CA VAL A 51 2.63 3.98 6.96
C VAL A 51 2.09 2.62 7.39
N ILE A 52 2.20 1.64 6.52
CA ILE A 52 1.81 0.26 6.77
C ILE A 52 2.91 -0.46 7.56
N SER A 53 2.52 -1.22 8.55
CA SER A 53 3.39 -2.08 9.35
C SER A 53 2.73 -3.43 9.60
N SER A 54 3.53 -4.46 9.86
CA SER A 54 3.07 -5.83 10.14
C SER A 54 2.10 -6.37 9.08
N ALA A 55 2.40 -6.10 7.81
CA ALA A 55 1.59 -6.52 6.68
C ALA A 55 1.62 -8.04 6.51
N THR A 56 0.45 -8.63 6.31
CA THR A 56 0.21 -10.02 5.95
C THR A 56 -0.55 -10.07 4.61
N GLY A 57 -1.11 -11.21 4.22
CA GLY A 57 -1.96 -11.29 3.01
C GLY A 57 -3.24 -10.48 3.11
N ASP A 58 -3.84 -10.42 4.31
CA ASP A 58 -5.18 -9.89 4.51
C ASP A 58 -5.27 -8.81 5.60
N GLU A 59 -4.20 -8.57 6.35
CA GLU A 59 -4.17 -7.62 7.46
C GLU A 59 -2.88 -6.81 7.47
N PHE A 60 -2.98 -5.59 7.96
CA PHE A 60 -1.84 -4.72 8.29
C PHE A 60 -2.20 -3.81 9.45
N LYS A 61 -1.22 -3.11 9.98
CA LYS A 61 -1.40 -2.13 11.04
C LYS A 61 -1.03 -0.73 10.59
N ILE A 62 -1.76 0.23 11.12
CA ILE A 62 -1.45 1.66 11.05
C ILE A 62 -1.32 2.23 12.46
N THR A 63 -0.61 3.34 12.59
CA THR A 63 -0.43 4.04 13.86
C THR A 63 -1.14 5.38 13.81
N THR A 64 -1.96 5.66 14.82
CA THR A 64 -2.67 6.92 14.99
C THR A 64 -2.02 7.79 16.08
N ALA A 65 -2.38 9.08 16.15
CA ALA A 65 -1.85 9.99 17.17
C ALA A 65 -2.46 9.69 18.54
N SER A 66 -3.76 9.37 18.58
CA SER A 66 -4.49 9.06 19.81
C SER A 66 -4.55 7.58 20.09
N ASN A 67 -4.58 7.22 21.37
CA ASN A 67 -4.85 5.85 21.80
C ASN A 67 -6.36 5.55 21.75
N ALA A 68 -6.70 4.34 21.36
CA ALA A 68 -8.09 3.87 21.43
C ALA A 68 -8.59 3.83 22.86
N SER A 69 -9.75 4.36 23.12
CA SER A 69 -10.42 4.32 24.42
C SER A 69 -11.17 3.02 24.65
N SER A 70 -11.44 2.25 23.60
CA SER A 70 -12.14 0.97 23.67
C SER A 70 -11.62 -0.04 22.66
N THR A 71 -11.76 -1.32 22.99
CA THR A 71 -11.50 -2.42 22.04
C THR A 71 -12.73 -2.62 21.19
N VAL A 72 -12.59 -2.50 19.88
CA VAL A 72 -13.64 -2.77 18.90
C VAL A 72 -13.09 -3.60 17.75
N SER A 73 -13.95 -4.36 17.10
CA SER A 73 -13.64 -5.15 15.93
C SER A 73 -14.62 -4.82 14.82
N ASN A 74 -14.13 -4.85 13.58
CA ASN A 74 -14.94 -4.62 12.38
C ASN A 74 -15.75 -3.31 12.48
N ALA A 75 -15.05 -2.20 12.63
CA ALA A 75 -15.62 -0.87 12.77
C ALA A 75 -15.11 0.06 11.64
N GLY A 76 -15.63 1.29 11.60
CA GLY A 76 -15.20 2.35 10.68
C GLY A 76 -16.26 2.79 9.67
N GLY A 77 -17.32 2.01 9.51
CA GLY A 77 -18.43 2.36 8.60
C GLY A 77 -18.44 1.58 7.30
N THR A 78 -19.36 1.96 6.41
CA THR A 78 -19.64 1.23 5.15
C THR A 78 -19.09 1.90 3.91
N ASP A 79 -18.60 3.13 4.02
CA ASP A 79 -18.15 3.95 2.90
C ASP A 79 -16.64 4.25 2.99
N ILE A 80 -15.86 3.23 3.36
CA ILE A 80 -14.41 3.35 3.54
C ILE A 80 -13.73 3.13 2.19
N ASP A 81 -12.96 4.10 1.75
CA ASP A 81 -12.03 3.98 0.64
C ASP A 81 -10.60 3.84 1.18
N ALA A 82 -9.84 2.91 0.61
CA ALA A 82 -8.43 2.70 0.91
C ALA A 82 -7.61 2.86 -0.37
N PHE A 83 -6.75 3.88 -0.40
CA PHE A 83 -5.88 4.19 -1.54
C PHE A 83 -4.45 3.78 -1.20
N PHE A 84 -3.99 2.69 -1.78
CA PHE A 84 -2.62 2.22 -1.59
C PHE A 84 -1.65 2.95 -2.50
N GLN A 85 -0.47 3.26 -1.97
CA GLN A 85 0.60 3.77 -2.80
C GLN A 85 1.05 2.70 -3.79
N ILE A 86 1.24 3.07 -5.05
CA ILE A 86 1.80 2.18 -6.05
C ILE A 86 3.29 1.96 -5.72
N ASN A 87 3.64 0.70 -5.48
CA ASN A 87 5.03 0.33 -5.27
C ASN A 87 5.82 0.57 -6.58
N PRO A 88 6.94 1.33 -6.56
CA PRO A 88 7.77 1.58 -7.74
C PRO A 88 8.45 0.31 -8.27
N GLY A 89 8.38 -0.80 -7.55
CA GLY A 89 9.07 -2.05 -7.85
C GLY A 89 10.33 -2.24 -7.00
N LEU A 90 11.04 -3.31 -7.26
CA LEU A 90 12.28 -3.62 -6.54
C LEU A 90 13.43 -2.72 -7.05
N ASP A 91 14.24 -2.23 -6.13
CA ASP A 91 15.48 -1.49 -6.44
C ASP A 91 16.49 -2.36 -7.21
N THR A 92 16.40 -3.67 -7.01
CA THR A 92 17.30 -4.62 -7.65
C THR A 92 16.52 -5.85 -8.10
N VAL A 93 16.52 -6.11 -9.40
CA VAL A 93 16.00 -7.36 -9.98
C VAL A 93 17.16 -8.36 -10.11
N VAL A 94 17.13 -9.42 -9.33
CA VAL A 94 18.06 -10.55 -9.51
C VAL A 94 17.36 -11.56 -10.43
N PRO A 95 17.90 -11.83 -11.64
CA PRO A 95 17.34 -12.86 -12.51
C PRO A 95 17.28 -14.20 -11.77
N GLY A 96 16.12 -14.85 -11.74
CA GLY A 96 15.91 -16.11 -11.03
C GLY A 96 16.74 -17.29 -11.57
N ASN A 97 17.22 -17.22 -12.82
CA ASN A 97 17.92 -18.28 -13.53
C ASN A 97 19.16 -17.72 -14.22
N GLY A 98 20.25 -18.49 -14.18
CA GLY A 98 21.47 -18.20 -14.92
C GLY A 98 22.73 -18.05 -14.06
N TRP A 99 23.86 -17.95 -14.74
CA TRP A 99 25.16 -17.69 -14.10
C TRP A 99 25.14 -16.27 -13.51
N GLY A 100 25.42 -16.19 -12.20
CA GLY A 100 25.38 -14.92 -11.48
C GLY A 100 24.03 -14.58 -10.83
N ALA A 101 23.01 -15.42 -10.95
CA ALA A 101 21.75 -15.27 -10.25
C ALA A 101 21.91 -15.61 -8.75
N GLY A 102 22.35 -14.63 -7.97
CA GLY A 102 22.50 -14.73 -6.51
C GLY A 102 23.83 -15.23 -6.00
N THR A 103 23.88 -15.75 -4.76
CA THR A 103 25.10 -16.19 -4.10
C THR A 103 25.64 -17.49 -4.68
N TRP A 104 26.98 -17.60 -4.75
CA TRP A 104 27.69 -18.85 -5.06
C TRP A 104 27.29 -19.96 -4.08
N SER A 105 27.27 -21.22 -4.58
CA SER A 105 26.94 -22.40 -3.75
C SER A 105 25.45 -22.52 -3.34
N ARG A 106 24.56 -22.13 -4.21
CA ARG A 106 23.12 -22.35 -4.03
C ARG A 106 22.73 -23.74 -4.58
N GLY A 107 22.66 -24.74 -3.73
CA GLY A 107 22.20 -26.05 -4.11
C GLY A 107 23.27 -26.92 -4.80
N THR A 108 22.85 -28.10 -5.23
CA THR A 108 23.70 -29.08 -5.95
C THR A 108 23.90 -28.69 -7.41
N TRP A 109 25.02 -29.06 -8.01
CA TRP A 109 25.26 -28.90 -9.44
C TRP A 109 24.08 -29.46 -10.26
N GLY A 110 23.55 -28.66 -11.16
CA GLY A 110 22.44 -29.04 -12.03
C GLY A 110 21.03 -28.80 -11.48
N SER A 111 20.88 -28.32 -10.24
CA SER A 111 19.57 -27.86 -9.75
C SER A 111 19.33 -26.42 -10.17
N SER A 112 18.13 -26.17 -10.68
CA SER A 112 17.67 -24.81 -10.94
C SER A 112 17.63 -24.00 -9.64
N SER A 113 17.96 -22.72 -9.73
CA SER A 113 17.79 -21.81 -8.59
C SER A 113 16.32 -21.83 -8.13
N THR A 114 16.12 -22.13 -6.83
CA THR A 114 14.81 -21.99 -6.18
C THR A 114 14.49 -20.54 -5.78
N VAL A 115 15.25 -19.57 -6.29
CA VAL A 115 14.84 -18.18 -6.18
C VAL A 115 13.54 -18.07 -6.94
N LEU A 116 12.47 -17.90 -6.17
CA LEU A 116 11.18 -17.51 -6.69
C LEU A 116 11.42 -16.36 -7.66
N ALA A 117 11.02 -16.53 -8.91
CA ALA A 117 10.86 -15.39 -9.79
C ALA A 117 9.92 -14.45 -9.03
N THR A 118 10.44 -13.36 -8.51
CA THR A 118 9.58 -12.32 -7.97
C THR A 118 8.72 -11.89 -9.13
N THR A 119 7.42 -12.03 -8.98
CA THR A 119 6.43 -11.55 -9.96
C THR A 119 6.48 -10.02 -10.08
N ASP A 120 7.20 -9.35 -9.18
CA ASP A 120 7.41 -7.92 -9.19
C ASP A 120 8.44 -7.54 -10.25
N VAL A 121 7.97 -7.31 -11.45
CA VAL A 121 8.74 -6.67 -12.51
C VAL A 121 8.97 -5.21 -12.16
N LEU A 122 10.14 -4.69 -12.53
CA LEU A 122 10.42 -3.26 -12.49
C LEU A 122 9.26 -2.50 -13.14
N ARG A 123 8.61 -1.62 -12.38
CA ARG A 123 7.55 -0.76 -12.92
C ARG A 123 8.18 0.36 -13.73
N LEU A 124 7.85 0.38 -14.99
CA LEU A 124 8.18 1.47 -15.88
C LEU A 124 7.05 2.49 -15.82
N TRP A 125 7.42 3.76 -15.66
CA TRP A 125 6.50 4.89 -15.67
C TRP A 125 6.60 5.60 -17.02
N SER A 126 5.45 5.87 -17.61
CA SER A 126 5.30 6.79 -18.73
C SER A 126 4.57 8.02 -18.23
N HIS A 127 5.01 9.19 -18.65
CA HIS A 127 4.37 10.45 -18.29
C HIS A 127 4.40 11.41 -19.48
N ASP A 128 3.41 12.27 -19.54
CA ASP A 128 3.35 13.35 -20.54
C ASP A 128 2.55 14.52 -19.96
N ASN A 129 2.82 15.71 -20.48
CA ASN A 129 2.13 16.90 -20.05
C ASN A 129 0.78 17.02 -20.77
N PHE A 130 -0.25 17.37 -20.02
CA PHE A 130 -1.56 17.76 -20.54
C PHE A 130 -1.82 19.23 -20.18
N GLY A 131 -1.27 20.12 -20.98
CA GLY A 131 -1.22 21.54 -20.65
C GLY A 131 -0.19 21.80 -19.53
N GLU A 132 -0.65 22.30 -18.39
CA GLU A 132 0.18 22.48 -17.18
C GLU A 132 0.09 21.29 -16.20
N ASP A 133 -0.80 20.35 -16.50
CA ASP A 133 -1.07 19.15 -15.71
C ASP A 133 -0.22 17.98 -16.20
N LEU A 134 -0.26 16.88 -15.47
CA LEU A 134 0.53 15.70 -15.78
C LEU A 134 -0.35 14.45 -15.87
N ILE A 135 -0.16 13.69 -16.94
CA ILE A 135 -0.71 12.33 -17.07
C ILE A 135 0.40 11.34 -16.78
N LEU A 136 0.12 10.38 -15.93
CA LEU A 136 1.05 9.36 -15.48
C LEU A 136 0.44 7.98 -15.73
N ASN A 137 1.24 7.06 -16.23
CA ASN A 137 0.86 5.66 -16.35
C ASN A 137 2.01 4.78 -15.88
N SER A 138 1.76 3.89 -14.97
CA SER A 138 2.69 2.83 -14.62
C SER A 138 2.32 1.56 -15.35
N ARG A 139 3.32 0.79 -15.78
CA ARG A 139 3.11 -0.50 -16.43
C ARG A 139 2.22 -1.39 -15.57
N ASP A 140 1.19 -1.98 -16.19
CA ASP A 140 0.19 -2.85 -15.56
C ASP A 140 -0.63 -2.15 -14.45
N SER A 141 -0.91 -0.85 -14.61
CA SER A 141 -1.74 -0.05 -13.72
C SER A 141 -2.58 0.96 -14.49
N ASP A 142 -3.43 1.67 -13.77
CA ASP A 142 -4.32 2.71 -14.32
C ASP A 142 -3.56 3.92 -14.86
N ILE A 143 -4.27 4.77 -15.57
CA ILE A 143 -3.81 6.10 -15.96
C ILE A 143 -4.17 7.06 -14.83
N TYR A 144 -3.21 7.86 -14.40
CA TYR A 144 -3.36 8.85 -13.35
C TYR A 144 -3.24 10.25 -13.91
N TYR A 145 -4.01 11.16 -13.35
CA TYR A 145 -4.02 12.57 -13.67
C TYR A 145 -3.63 13.39 -12.43
N TRP A 146 -2.64 14.23 -12.58
CA TRP A 146 -2.22 15.18 -11.55
C TRP A 146 -2.50 16.61 -12.03
N ASP A 147 -3.29 17.34 -11.25
CA ASP A 147 -3.66 18.73 -11.50
C ASP A 147 -2.69 19.65 -10.76
N LYS A 148 -1.98 20.49 -11.50
CA LYS A 148 -1.03 21.46 -10.97
C LYS A 148 -1.67 22.41 -9.95
N THR A 149 -2.95 22.75 -10.11
CA THR A 149 -3.63 23.71 -9.23
C THR A 149 -3.77 23.19 -7.80
N ASN A 150 -3.73 21.87 -7.61
CA ASN A 150 -3.81 21.22 -6.30
C ASN A 150 -2.47 21.19 -5.54
N GLY A 151 -1.38 21.62 -6.17
CA GLY A 151 -0.05 21.67 -5.57
C GLY A 151 0.65 20.31 -5.48
N LEU A 152 1.93 20.33 -5.06
CA LEU A 152 2.79 19.15 -5.03
C LEU A 152 2.42 18.15 -3.92
N GLU A 153 1.70 18.59 -2.91
CA GLU A 153 1.28 17.75 -1.77
C GLU A 153 0.05 16.89 -2.12
N THR A 154 -0.57 17.13 -3.29
CA THR A 154 -1.74 16.38 -3.73
C THR A 154 -1.33 15.28 -4.70
N ARG A 155 -1.82 14.06 -4.47
CA ARG A 155 -1.55 12.91 -5.33
C ARG A 155 -2.35 12.98 -6.62
N ALA A 156 -1.81 12.34 -7.66
CA ALA A 156 -2.56 12.09 -8.88
C ALA A 156 -3.75 11.16 -8.60
N VAL A 157 -4.85 11.38 -9.29
CA VAL A 157 -6.07 10.56 -9.20
C VAL A 157 -6.17 9.63 -10.40
N SER A 158 -6.72 8.43 -10.20
CA SER A 158 -7.01 7.51 -11.30
C SER A 158 -8.09 8.08 -12.20
N LEU A 159 -7.93 7.93 -13.53
CA LEU A 159 -8.92 8.28 -14.54
C LEU A 159 -9.87 7.12 -14.88
N SER A 160 -9.74 5.97 -14.21
CA SER A 160 -10.59 4.78 -14.42
C SER A 160 -11.87 4.84 -13.60
#